data_83e47d6edc4b8c2d174def3da012800e
#
_entry.id   83e47d6edc4b8c2d174def3da012800e
#
_cell.length_a   1.000
_cell.length_b   1.000
_cell.length_c   1.000
_cell.angle_alpha   90.00
_cell.angle_beta   90.00
_cell.angle_gamma   90.00
#
_symmetry.space_group_name_H-M   'P 1'
#
loop_
_entity.id
_entity.type
_entity.pdbx_description
1 polymer ?
#
loop_
_entity_poly.entity_id
_entity_poly.type
_entity_poly.pdbx_seq_one_letter_code
_entity_poly.pdbx_strand_id
1 'polypeptide(L)'
;IDEYDAPLLDSNHLPELQNELREEMRKFFSPLKAQGEYLRFLFLTGISKFSQMSIFSELNNLQNISMRDDYSAICGITERELRTQLKTDIEMMAQANNETYEEACTHLKQQYDGYHFSENCEDIYNPFSLFNAFAQKKYANFWFSTGTPTFLINILQQSNFDIRELDGATATAEQFDAPTSVITDPLPVLYQSGYLTIKGYDPEFQLYTLAYPNKEVRKGFIESLMPAYVHLPARENTFYVVSFIKDLRAGKLTECLERIRSF
;
A
#
# COMPACT_ATOMS: atom_id res chain seq x y z
N ILE A 1 -12.69 14.87 -3.25
CA ILE A 1 -12.44 14.77 -1.81
C ILE A 1 -11.48 13.61 -1.65
N ASP A 2 -10.29 13.91 -1.19
CA ASP A 2 -9.23 12.94 -0.93
C ASP A 2 -9.20 12.56 0.54
N GLU A 3 -8.82 11.31 0.84
CA GLU A 3 -8.73 10.76 2.20
C GLU A 3 -9.99 11.05 3.05
N TYR A 4 -11.17 10.78 2.49
CA TYR A 4 -12.45 11.11 3.14
C TYR A 4 -12.62 10.44 4.51
N ASP A 5 -11.91 9.37 4.78
CA ASP A 5 -11.96 8.54 5.99
C ASP A 5 -10.84 8.87 7.01
N ALA A 6 -9.90 9.75 6.68
CA ALA A 6 -8.78 10.11 7.55
C ALA A 6 -9.21 10.49 8.99
N PRO A 7 -10.28 11.29 9.22
CA PRO A 7 -10.69 11.62 10.59
C PRO A 7 -11.04 10.39 11.45
N LEU A 8 -11.58 9.35 10.83
CA LEU A 8 -11.93 8.11 11.55
C LEU A 8 -10.73 7.20 11.77
N LEU A 9 -9.81 7.16 10.79
CA LEU A 9 -8.57 6.38 10.92
C LEU A 9 -7.67 6.95 12.02
N ASP A 10 -7.52 8.27 12.06
CA ASP A 10 -6.69 8.96 13.06
C ASP A 10 -7.25 8.84 14.49
N SER A 11 -8.56 8.69 14.62
CA SER A 11 -9.25 8.58 15.91
C SER A 11 -9.64 7.15 16.30
N ASN A 12 -9.12 6.13 15.65
CA ASN A 12 -9.53 4.73 15.86
C ASN A 12 -9.35 4.23 17.30
N HIS A 13 -8.44 4.86 18.06
CA HIS A 13 -8.17 4.58 19.48
C HIS A 13 -9.05 5.36 20.45
N LEU A 14 -9.98 6.20 19.96
CA LEU A 14 -10.85 7.08 20.74
C LEU A 14 -12.33 6.87 20.37
N PRO A 15 -13.00 5.82 20.90
CA PRO A 15 -14.35 5.43 20.46
C PRO A 15 -15.43 6.51 20.62
N GLU A 16 -15.35 7.33 21.66
CA GLU A 16 -16.31 8.43 21.88
C GLU A 16 -16.15 9.51 20.80
N LEU A 17 -14.90 9.93 20.52
CA LEU A 17 -14.59 10.88 19.47
C LEU A 17 -15.00 10.36 18.08
N GLN A 18 -14.82 9.06 17.81
CA GLN A 18 -15.26 8.47 16.56
C GLN A 18 -16.76 8.61 16.31
N ASN A 19 -17.60 8.49 17.35
CA ASN A 19 -19.04 8.66 17.19
C ASN A 19 -19.40 10.11 16.85
N GLU A 20 -18.79 11.07 17.48
CA GLU A 20 -18.97 12.49 17.18
C GLU A 20 -18.51 12.81 15.74
N LEU A 21 -17.35 12.32 15.35
CA LEU A 21 -16.81 12.49 13.99
C LEU A 21 -17.72 11.86 12.94
N ARG A 22 -18.27 10.67 13.17
CA ARG A 22 -19.25 10.06 12.25
C ARG A 22 -20.48 10.92 12.07
N GLU A 23 -20.98 11.54 13.11
CA GLU A 23 -22.15 12.45 13.01
C GLU A 23 -21.81 13.71 12.21
N GLU A 24 -20.65 14.32 12.46
CA GLU A 24 -20.22 15.50 11.71
C GLU A 24 -19.94 15.17 10.23
N MET A 25 -19.29 14.06 9.95
CA MET A 25 -19.10 13.59 8.58
C MET A 25 -20.44 13.33 7.88
N ARG A 26 -21.41 12.74 8.54
CA ARG A 26 -22.76 12.55 7.99
C ARG A 26 -23.38 13.89 7.60
N LYS A 27 -23.32 14.89 8.48
CA LYS A 27 -23.82 16.25 8.19
C LYS A 27 -23.12 16.88 7.00
N PHE A 28 -21.81 16.64 6.85
CA PHE A 28 -21.02 17.17 5.74
C PHE A 28 -21.33 16.46 4.41
N PHE A 29 -21.47 15.13 4.42
CA PHE A 29 -21.65 14.36 3.19
C PHE A 29 -23.10 14.23 2.73
N SER A 30 -24.10 14.21 3.63
CA SER A 30 -25.52 14.10 3.27
C SER A 30 -25.98 15.14 2.24
N PRO A 31 -25.58 16.43 2.31
CA PRO A 31 -25.98 17.41 1.31
C PRO A 31 -25.50 17.12 -0.10
N LEU A 32 -24.43 16.33 -0.31
CA LEU A 32 -23.88 16.05 -1.64
C LEU A 32 -24.90 15.38 -2.56
N LYS A 33 -25.81 14.58 -2.02
CA LYS A 33 -26.89 13.97 -2.80
C LYS A 33 -27.95 14.99 -3.18
N ALA A 34 -28.37 15.82 -2.24
CA ALA A 34 -29.39 16.86 -2.49
C ALA A 34 -28.87 17.96 -3.42
N GLN A 35 -27.57 18.22 -3.41
CA GLN A 35 -26.91 19.24 -4.23
C GLN A 35 -26.39 18.66 -5.58
N GLY A 36 -26.80 17.45 -5.96
CA GLY A 36 -26.34 16.78 -7.18
C GLY A 36 -26.55 17.59 -8.47
N GLU A 37 -27.58 18.42 -8.53
CA GLU A 37 -27.82 19.30 -9.67
C GLU A 37 -26.76 20.41 -9.86
N TYR A 38 -26.04 20.78 -8.81
CA TYR A 38 -24.94 21.75 -8.83
C TYR A 38 -23.57 21.11 -9.00
N LEU A 39 -23.47 19.78 -8.87
CA LEU A 39 -22.21 19.05 -8.95
C LEU A 39 -22.04 18.43 -10.33
N ARG A 40 -21.06 18.92 -11.09
CA ARG A 40 -20.70 18.33 -12.38
C ARG A 40 -20.00 16.98 -12.23
N PHE A 41 -19.20 16.82 -11.17
CA PHE A 41 -18.42 15.63 -10.91
C PHE A 41 -18.09 15.53 -9.42
N LEU A 42 -18.17 14.35 -8.86
CA LEU A 42 -17.77 14.05 -7.50
C LEU A 42 -16.87 12.80 -7.51
N PHE A 43 -15.67 12.93 -6.96
CA PHE A 43 -14.73 11.84 -6.80
C PHE A 43 -14.26 11.80 -5.34
N LEU A 44 -14.38 10.62 -4.72
CA LEU A 44 -13.98 10.36 -3.34
C LEU A 44 -12.87 9.31 -3.34
N THR A 45 -11.82 9.57 -2.57
CA THR A 45 -10.74 8.60 -2.31
C THR A 45 -10.56 8.41 -0.82
N GLY A 46 -10.10 7.24 -0.41
CA GLY A 46 -9.81 6.88 0.96
C GLY A 46 -9.30 5.45 1.08
N ILE A 47 -8.81 5.09 2.25
CA ILE A 47 -8.34 3.74 2.56
C ILE A 47 -9.53 2.81 2.81
N SER A 48 -10.51 3.27 3.61
CA SER A 48 -11.70 2.47 3.92
C SER A 48 -12.72 2.52 2.81
N LYS A 49 -13.34 1.38 2.48
CA LYS A 49 -14.41 1.39 1.49
C LYS A 49 -15.64 2.16 1.98
N PHE A 50 -16.09 3.06 1.12
CA PHE A 50 -17.23 3.94 1.36
C PHE A 50 -18.53 3.21 1.75
N SER A 51 -18.81 2.06 1.12
CA SER A 51 -20.01 1.27 1.37
C SER A 51 -20.12 0.72 2.80
N GLN A 52 -18.99 0.55 3.47
CA GLN A 52 -18.93 -0.01 4.82
C GLN A 52 -19.04 1.04 5.93
N MET A 53 -19.00 2.31 5.58
CA MET A 53 -19.17 3.39 6.52
C MET A 53 -20.65 3.77 6.59
N SER A 54 -21.31 3.48 7.70
CA SER A 54 -22.75 3.75 7.93
C SER A 54 -23.18 5.21 7.71
N ILE A 55 -22.21 6.14 7.71
CA ILE A 55 -22.44 7.54 7.43
C ILE A 55 -22.82 7.81 5.96
N PHE A 56 -22.54 6.88 5.05
CA PHE A 56 -22.78 7.04 3.62
C PHE A 56 -23.96 6.23 3.08
N SER A 57 -24.71 5.57 3.95
CA SER A 57 -25.89 4.78 3.54
C SER A 57 -26.91 5.59 2.71
N GLU A 58 -26.89 6.91 2.84
CA GLU A 58 -27.76 7.82 2.10
C GLU A 58 -27.23 8.19 0.72
N LEU A 59 -25.92 8.01 0.45
CA LEU A 59 -25.26 8.38 -0.81
C LEU A 59 -25.27 7.22 -1.82
N ASN A 60 -26.45 6.78 -2.20
CA ASN A 60 -26.62 5.71 -3.20
C ASN A 60 -26.42 6.17 -4.66
N ASN A 61 -26.04 7.40 -4.90
CA ASN A 61 -25.71 7.97 -6.21
C ASN A 61 -24.23 7.81 -6.57
N LEU A 62 -23.39 7.35 -5.66
CA LEU A 62 -21.98 7.08 -5.91
C LEU A 62 -21.80 5.67 -6.48
N GLN A 63 -20.86 5.55 -7.42
CA GLN A 63 -20.45 4.29 -7.99
C GLN A 63 -19.10 3.87 -7.42
N ASN A 64 -19.01 2.68 -6.83
CA ASN A 64 -17.72 2.11 -6.42
C ASN A 64 -16.96 1.63 -7.68
N ILE A 65 -15.77 2.15 -7.88
CA ILE A 65 -14.91 1.83 -9.03
C ILE A 65 -13.60 1.14 -8.61
N SER A 66 -13.42 0.82 -7.32
CA SER A 66 -12.14 0.39 -6.76
C SER A 66 -11.56 -0.89 -7.36
N MET A 67 -12.42 -1.82 -7.84
CA MET A 67 -11.97 -3.10 -8.43
C MET A 67 -12.51 -3.29 -9.85
N ARG A 68 -12.78 -2.20 -10.56
CA ARG A 68 -13.26 -2.28 -11.94
C ARG A 68 -12.11 -2.14 -12.93
N ASP A 69 -12.05 -3.06 -13.90
CA ASP A 69 -11.03 -3.08 -14.96
C ASP A 69 -10.92 -1.75 -15.70
N ASP A 70 -12.06 -1.11 -16.01
CA ASP A 70 -12.13 0.19 -16.72
C ASP A 70 -11.38 1.33 -16.00
N TYR A 71 -11.19 1.23 -14.68
CA TYR A 71 -10.60 2.27 -13.84
C TYR A 71 -9.31 1.86 -13.15
N SER A 72 -8.80 0.67 -13.44
CA SER A 72 -7.64 0.08 -12.76
C SER A 72 -6.37 0.95 -12.83
N ALA A 73 -6.21 1.73 -13.89
CA ALA A 73 -5.05 2.61 -14.09
C ALA A 73 -5.26 4.07 -13.69
N ILE A 74 -6.45 4.44 -13.15
CA ILE A 74 -6.81 5.87 -12.92
C ILE A 74 -5.87 6.60 -11.96
N CYS A 75 -5.27 5.88 -10.99
CA CYS A 75 -4.40 6.46 -9.96
C CYS A 75 -2.93 6.11 -10.15
N GLY A 76 -2.54 5.52 -11.29
CA GLY A 76 -1.17 5.08 -11.55
C GLY A 76 -0.63 5.49 -12.92
N ILE A 77 0.54 5.00 -13.24
CA ILE A 77 1.19 5.19 -14.54
C ILE A 77 1.38 3.81 -15.16
N THR A 78 0.86 3.61 -16.36
CA THR A 78 1.02 2.35 -17.12
C THR A 78 2.42 2.25 -17.72
N GLU A 79 2.89 1.03 -18.02
CA GLU A 79 4.14 0.80 -18.73
C GLU A 79 4.18 1.57 -20.06
N ARG A 80 3.04 1.64 -20.77
CA ARG A 80 2.93 2.39 -22.02
C ARG A 80 3.14 3.88 -21.81
N GLU A 81 2.51 4.47 -20.79
CA GLU A 81 2.67 5.90 -20.47
C GLU A 81 4.10 6.21 -20.04
N LEU A 82 4.68 5.36 -19.20
CA LEU A 82 6.09 5.46 -18.79
C LEU A 82 7.01 5.56 -20.01
N ARG A 83 6.90 4.60 -20.95
CA ARG A 83 7.79 4.52 -22.11
C ARG A 83 7.52 5.58 -23.19
N THR A 84 6.30 6.14 -23.24
CA THR A 84 5.95 7.14 -24.26
C THR A 84 6.03 8.57 -23.76
N GLN A 85 5.49 8.84 -22.57
CA GLN A 85 5.38 10.19 -22.04
C GLN A 85 6.58 10.59 -21.18
N LEU A 86 7.21 9.61 -20.49
CA LEU A 86 8.32 9.84 -19.56
C LEU A 86 9.66 9.31 -20.10
N LYS A 87 9.76 9.12 -21.42
CA LYS A 87 10.98 8.60 -22.07
C LYS A 87 12.23 9.41 -21.74
N THR A 88 12.12 10.73 -21.78
CA THR A 88 13.25 11.63 -21.47
C THR A 88 13.71 11.50 -20.03
N ASP A 89 12.76 11.31 -19.09
CA ASP A 89 13.08 11.12 -17.68
C ASP A 89 13.81 9.81 -17.45
N ILE A 90 13.41 8.73 -18.15
CA ILE A 90 14.10 7.44 -18.13
C ILE A 90 15.53 7.59 -18.68
N GLU A 91 15.72 8.29 -19.80
CA GLU A 91 17.04 8.53 -20.40
C GLU A 91 17.95 9.29 -19.42
N MET A 92 17.44 10.32 -18.76
CA MET A 92 18.19 11.06 -17.74
C MET A 92 18.53 10.20 -16.52
N MET A 93 17.60 9.33 -16.10
CA MET A 93 17.80 8.38 -15.00
C MET A 93 18.89 7.36 -15.35
N ALA A 94 18.83 6.78 -16.56
CA ALA A 94 19.81 5.84 -17.07
C ALA A 94 21.22 6.45 -17.10
N GLN A 95 21.34 7.67 -17.64
CA GLN A 95 22.61 8.39 -17.67
C GLN A 95 23.18 8.64 -16.26
N ALA A 96 22.34 9.05 -15.30
CA ALA A 96 22.78 9.35 -13.95
C ALA A 96 23.29 8.12 -13.19
N ASN A 97 22.76 6.93 -13.53
CA ASN A 97 23.08 5.67 -12.88
C ASN A 97 24.06 4.79 -13.68
N ASN A 98 24.59 5.28 -14.82
CA ASN A 98 25.46 4.55 -15.75
C ASN A 98 24.81 3.24 -16.26
N GLU A 99 23.56 3.32 -16.64
CA GLU A 99 22.72 2.22 -17.13
C GLU A 99 22.29 2.49 -18.57
N THR A 100 21.90 1.42 -19.25
CA THR A 100 21.14 1.53 -20.51
C THR A 100 19.69 1.90 -20.23
N TYR A 101 18.99 2.38 -21.25
CA TYR A 101 17.56 2.68 -21.16
C TYR A 101 16.73 1.47 -20.66
N GLU A 102 17.01 0.27 -21.18
CA GLU A 102 16.27 -0.95 -20.81
C GLU A 102 16.62 -1.44 -19.40
N GLU A 103 17.84 -1.24 -18.93
CA GLU A 103 18.21 -1.50 -17.54
C GLU A 103 17.48 -0.55 -16.59
N ALA A 104 17.42 0.73 -16.92
CA ALA A 104 16.66 1.71 -16.15
C ALA A 104 15.15 1.37 -16.11
N CYS A 105 14.54 1.00 -17.24
CA CYS A 105 13.16 0.51 -17.27
C CYS A 105 12.98 -0.71 -16.36
N THR A 106 13.89 -1.67 -16.40
CA THR A 106 13.84 -2.87 -15.56
C THR A 106 13.94 -2.54 -14.07
N HIS A 107 14.84 -1.64 -13.70
CA HIS A 107 14.99 -1.18 -12.32
C HIS A 107 13.77 -0.41 -11.83
N LEU A 108 13.24 0.52 -12.63
CA LEU A 108 12.00 1.24 -12.30
C LEU A 108 10.84 0.29 -12.10
N LYS A 109 10.71 -0.72 -13.00
CA LYS A 109 9.68 -1.75 -12.89
C LYS A 109 9.77 -2.53 -11.59
N GLN A 110 10.93 -3.05 -11.27
CA GLN A 110 11.14 -3.83 -10.05
C GLN A 110 10.91 -3.01 -8.77
N GLN A 111 11.18 -1.71 -8.82
CA GLN A 111 11.16 -0.84 -7.65
C GLN A 111 9.78 -0.23 -7.41
N TYR A 112 9.03 0.16 -8.46
CA TYR A 112 7.87 1.04 -8.33
C TYR A 112 6.60 0.55 -9.05
N ASP A 113 6.70 -0.48 -9.90
CA ASP A 113 5.58 -1.10 -10.60
C ASP A 113 4.88 -2.16 -9.74
N GLY A 114 3.84 -2.78 -10.30
CA GLY A 114 3.25 -3.99 -9.78
C GLY A 114 2.01 -3.80 -8.95
N TYR A 115 1.46 -2.58 -8.83
CA TYR A 115 0.12 -2.39 -8.29
C TYR A 115 -0.93 -2.90 -9.29
N HIS A 116 -1.84 -3.73 -8.80
CA HIS A 116 -2.85 -4.42 -9.58
C HIS A 116 -4.18 -4.39 -8.82
N PHE A 117 -5.22 -3.80 -9.41
CA PHE A 117 -6.45 -3.43 -8.69
C PHE A 117 -7.71 -4.16 -9.14
N SER A 118 -7.64 -5.01 -10.18
CA SER A 118 -8.77 -5.79 -10.66
C SER A 118 -8.30 -7.13 -11.22
N GLU A 119 -9.23 -7.97 -11.70
CA GLU A 119 -8.89 -9.31 -12.18
C GLU A 119 -8.15 -9.29 -13.53
N ASN A 120 -8.51 -8.35 -14.40
CA ASN A 120 -8.05 -8.29 -15.80
C ASN A 120 -7.46 -6.92 -16.12
N CYS A 121 -6.47 -6.48 -15.36
CA CYS A 121 -5.81 -5.20 -15.62
C CYS A 121 -4.30 -5.38 -15.81
N GLU A 122 -3.66 -4.33 -16.28
CA GLU A 122 -2.19 -4.23 -16.27
C GLU A 122 -1.69 -3.74 -14.92
N ASP A 123 -0.45 -4.08 -14.59
CA ASP A 123 0.25 -3.49 -13.45
C ASP A 123 0.53 -2.01 -13.71
N ILE A 124 0.51 -1.21 -12.66
CA ILE A 124 0.80 0.23 -12.73
C ILE A 124 1.87 0.65 -11.72
N TYR A 125 2.59 1.68 -12.10
CA TYR A 125 3.61 2.32 -11.27
C TYR A 125 2.99 3.26 -10.25
N ASN A 126 3.57 3.33 -9.05
CA ASN A 126 3.27 4.36 -8.08
C ASN A 126 3.79 5.72 -8.56
N PRO A 127 2.92 6.71 -8.86
CA PRO A 127 3.34 8.00 -9.40
C PRO A 127 4.24 8.77 -8.44
N PHE A 128 3.93 8.75 -7.13
CA PHE A 128 4.71 9.48 -6.12
C PHE A 128 6.17 9.01 -6.10
N SER A 129 6.38 7.71 -5.99
CA SER A 129 7.73 7.13 -5.95
C SER A 129 8.46 7.31 -7.27
N LEU A 130 7.77 7.11 -8.39
CA LEU A 130 8.34 7.25 -9.73
C LEU A 130 8.82 8.68 -10.00
N PHE A 131 8.00 9.69 -9.74
CA PHE A 131 8.38 11.09 -9.94
C PHE A 131 9.50 11.54 -8.99
N ASN A 132 9.51 11.07 -7.75
CA ASN A 132 10.62 11.32 -6.83
C ASN A 132 11.93 10.67 -7.31
N ALA A 133 11.87 9.46 -7.88
CA ALA A 133 13.02 8.79 -8.47
C ALA A 133 13.60 9.62 -9.63
N PHE A 134 12.76 10.11 -10.54
CA PHE A 134 13.18 10.97 -11.63
C PHE A 134 13.77 12.30 -11.15
N ALA A 135 13.10 12.97 -10.20
CA ALA A 135 13.58 14.25 -9.67
C ALA A 135 14.94 14.11 -8.98
N GLN A 136 15.18 13.03 -8.25
CA GLN A 136 16.42 12.78 -7.52
C GLN A 136 17.44 11.95 -8.30
N LYS A 137 17.06 11.41 -9.47
CA LYS A 137 17.88 10.56 -10.34
C LYS A 137 18.50 9.37 -9.62
N LYS A 138 17.72 8.75 -8.72
CA LYS A 138 18.15 7.58 -7.93
C LYS A 138 16.99 6.67 -7.60
N TYR A 139 17.31 5.38 -7.37
CA TYR A 139 16.36 4.39 -6.85
C TYR A 139 16.39 4.40 -5.32
N ALA A 140 15.25 4.73 -4.67
CA ALA A 140 15.14 4.76 -3.22
C ALA A 140 13.71 4.42 -2.79
N ASN A 141 13.49 4.26 -1.48
CA ASN A 141 12.16 3.97 -0.93
C ASN A 141 11.48 5.30 -0.55
N PHE A 142 10.86 5.96 -1.53
CA PHE A 142 10.27 7.29 -1.34
C PHE A 142 8.95 7.24 -0.57
N TRP A 143 8.13 6.24 -0.85
CA TRP A 143 6.81 6.13 -0.23
C TRP A 143 6.88 6.01 1.30
N PHE A 144 7.83 5.25 1.82
CA PHE A 144 8.05 5.09 3.25
C PHE A 144 8.72 6.30 3.94
N SER A 145 9.25 7.25 3.18
CA SER A 145 9.84 8.47 3.75
C SER A 145 8.79 9.40 4.37
N THR A 146 7.52 9.21 4.08
CA THR A 146 6.40 10.04 4.55
C THR A 146 5.88 9.65 5.93
N GLY A 147 6.29 8.51 6.48
CA GLY A 147 5.95 8.08 7.84
C GLY A 147 5.89 6.56 8.01
N THR A 148 6.03 6.11 9.24
CA THR A 148 5.85 4.69 9.59
C THR A 148 4.35 4.43 9.82
N PRO A 149 3.78 3.38 9.24
CA PRO A 149 2.36 3.07 9.40
C PRO A 149 2.07 2.46 10.79
N THR A 150 2.19 3.26 11.84
CA THR A 150 2.09 2.80 13.23
C THR A 150 0.78 2.07 13.51
N PHE A 151 -0.32 2.54 12.93
CA PHE A 151 -1.62 1.90 13.11
C PHE A 151 -1.65 0.49 12.49
N LEU A 152 -1.01 0.26 11.34
CA LEU A 152 -0.92 -1.06 10.71
C LEU A 152 -0.05 -2.03 11.51
N ILE A 153 1.03 -1.54 12.10
CA ILE A 153 1.88 -2.33 13.01
C ILE A 153 1.05 -2.79 14.21
N ASN A 154 0.28 -1.89 14.80
CA ASN A 154 -0.60 -2.23 15.93
C ASN A 154 -1.65 -3.29 15.55
N ILE A 155 -2.26 -3.17 14.37
CA ILE A 155 -3.22 -4.15 13.86
C ILE A 155 -2.57 -5.52 13.71
N LEU A 156 -1.41 -5.61 13.08
CA LEU A 156 -0.69 -6.87 12.91
C LEU A 156 -0.32 -7.52 14.24
N GLN A 157 0.12 -6.75 15.22
CA GLN A 157 0.41 -7.25 16.56
C GLN A 157 -0.84 -7.76 17.29
N GLN A 158 -1.96 -7.05 17.17
CA GLN A 158 -3.22 -7.41 17.82
C GLN A 158 -3.89 -8.62 17.16
N SER A 159 -3.78 -8.78 15.85
CA SER A 159 -4.38 -9.90 15.13
C SER A 159 -3.63 -11.22 15.29
N ASN A 160 -2.41 -11.21 15.85
CA ASN A 160 -1.48 -12.35 15.88
C ASN A 160 -1.25 -12.97 14.49
N PHE A 161 -1.33 -12.16 13.44
CA PHE A 161 -1.12 -12.60 12.06
C PHE A 161 0.36 -12.93 11.82
N ASP A 162 0.63 -14.05 11.16
CA ASP A 162 2.00 -14.40 10.77
C ASP A 162 2.44 -13.55 9.57
N ILE A 163 3.31 -12.58 9.81
CA ILE A 163 3.81 -11.67 8.77
C ILE A 163 4.51 -12.38 7.60
N ARG A 164 4.93 -13.64 7.78
CA ARG A 164 5.54 -14.45 6.71
C ARG A 164 4.52 -14.90 5.68
N GLU A 165 3.25 -14.95 6.05
CA GLU A 165 2.13 -15.36 5.20
C GLU A 165 1.54 -14.21 4.38
N LEU A 166 2.02 -12.97 4.57
CA LEU A 166 1.55 -11.81 3.79
C LEU A 166 1.83 -11.93 2.29
N ASP A 167 2.97 -12.50 1.92
CA ASP A 167 3.37 -12.70 0.53
C ASP A 167 2.79 -14.04 0.03
N GLY A 168 1.66 -14.00 -0.62
CA GLY A 168 0.87 -15.16 -1.05
C GLY A 168 -0.41 -15.37 -0.24
N ALA A 169 -0.79 -14.43 0.63
CA ALA A 169 -2.05 -14.47 1.35
C ALA A 169 -3.25 -14.50 0.39
N THR A 170 -4.33 -15.16 0.80
CA THR A 170 -5.55 -15.25 -0.01
C THR A 170 -6.72 -14.56 0.68
N ALA A 171 -7.58 -13.92 -0.12
CA ALA A 171 -8.78 -13.24 0.38
C ALA A 171 -9.93 -13.32 -0.63
N THR A 172 -11.18 -13.29 -0.15
CA THR A 172 -12.36 -13.14 -1.01
C THR A 172 -12.68 -11.67 -1.27
N ALA A 173 -13.53 -11.40 -2.27
CA ALA A 173 -13.99 -10.03 -2.55
C ALA A 173 -14.67 -9.37 -1.35
N GLU A 174 -15.44 -10.14 -0.58
CA GLU A 174 -16.14 -9.66 0.61
C GLU A 174 -15.17 -9.25 1.73
N GLN A 175 -14.04 -9.93 1.86
CA GLN A 175 -13.01 -9.57 2.84
C GLN A 175 -12.38 -8.20 2.52
N PHE A 176 -12.22 -7.85 1.24
CA PHE A 176 -11.76 -6.50 0.87
C PHE A 176 -12.74 -5.40 1.25
N ASP A 177 -14.02 -5.75 1.42
CA ASP A 177 -15.09 -4.83 1.82
C ASP A 177 -15.30 -4.77 3.34
N ALA A 178 -14.51 -5.51 4.13
CA ALA A 178 -14.66 -5.53 5.58
C ALA A 178 -14.47 -4.14 6.20
N PRO A 179 -15.33 -3.75 7.17
CA PRO A 179 -15.19 -2.48 7.86
C PRO A 179 -13.88 -2.41 8.64
N THR A 180 -13.15 -1.32 8.51
CA THR A 180 -11.92 -1.08 9.29
C THR A 180 -12.17 -0.84 10.78
N SER A 181 -13.42 -0.73 11.20
CA SER A 181 -13.81 -0.50 12.60
C SER A 181 -13.74 -1.75 13.51
N VAL A 182 -13.68 -2.94 12.92
CA VAL A 182 -13.53 -4.22 13.65
C VAL A 182 -12.44 -5.03 12.95
N ILE A 183 -11.19 -4.67 13.20
CA ILE A 183 -10.06 -5.28 12.51
C ILE A 183 -9.65 -6.56 13.26
N THR A 184 -10.22 -7.67 12.84
CA THR A 184 -9.76 -9.01 13.23
C THR A 184 -8.80 -9.61 12.21
N ASP A 185 -8.87 -9.13 10.96
CA ASP A 185 -8.03 -9.55 9.84
C ASP A 185 -7.28 -8.32 9.29
N PRO A 186 -5.93 -8.32 9.25
CA PRO A 186 -5.15 -7.19 8.74
C PRO A 186 -5.14 -7.09 7.20
N LEU A 187 -5.48 -8.17 6.47
CA LEU A 187 -5.36 -8.24 5.01
C LEU A 187 -6.16 -7.15 4.27
N PRO A 188 -7.44 -6.89 4.61
CA PRO A 188 -8.20 -5.84 3.95
C PRO A 188 -7.54 -4.47 4.08
N VAL A 189 -7.06 -4.14 5.27
CA VAL A 189 -6.41 -2.83 5.53
C VAL A 189 -5.09 -2.73 4.80
N LEU A 190 -4.28 -3.78 4.81
CA LEU A 190 -3.00 -3.81 4.08
C LEU A 190 -3.19 -3.67 2.57
N TYR A 191 -4.24 -4.30 2.01
CA TYR A 191 -4.59 -4.13 0.61
C TYR A 191 -5.08 -2.70 0.31
N GLN A 192 -6.05 -2.21 1.08
CA GLN A 192 -6.62 -0.87 0.90
C GLN A 192 -5.60 0.25 1.08
N SER A 193 -4.61 0.04 1.96
CA SER A 193 -3.50 0.98 2.19
C SER A 193 -2.36 0.83 1.18
N GLY A 194 -2.43 -0.11 0.22
CA GLY A 194 -1.42 -0.28 -0.82
C GLY A 194 -0.16 -1.03 -0.39
N TYR A 195 -0.15 -1.69 0.78
CA TYR A 195 0.97 -2.55 1.19
C TYR A 195 0.93 -3.92 0.52
N LEU A 196 -0.28 -4.39 0.21
CA LEU A 196 -0.51 -5.56 -0.62
C LEU A 196 -1.28 -5.18 -1.87
N THR A 197 -1.18 -6.01 -2.89
CA THR A 197 -1.91 -5.86 -4.14
C THR A 197 -2.34 -7.23 -4.64
N ILE A 198 -3.26 -7.28 -5.59
CA ILE A 198 -3.68 -8.52 -6.25
C ILE A 198 -2.53 -9.02 -7.12
N LYS A 199 -2.20 -10.32 -7.04
CA LYS A 199 -1.23 -11.01 -7.91
C LYS A 199 -1.83 -12.18 -8.65
N GLY A 200 -3.05 -12.58 -8.31
CA GLY A 200 -3.76 -13.64 -9.01
C GLY A 200 -5.21 -13.72 -8.55
N TYR A 201 -6.03 -14.36 -9.35
CA TYR A 201 -7.42 -14.67 -9.07
C TYR A 201 -7.74 -16.10 -9.48
N ASP A 202 -8.32 -16.87 -8.56
CA ASP A 202 -8.82 -18.21 -8.81
C ASP A 202 -10.35 -18.13 -9.00
N PRO A 203 -10.85 -18.32 -10.23
CA PRO A 203 -12.27 -18.19 -10.51
C PRO A 203 -13.11 -19.38 -9.97
N GLU A 204 -12.50 -20.54 -9.69
CA GLU A 204 -13.19 -21.69 -9.14
C GLU A 204 -13.56 -21.46 -7.67
N PHE A 205 -12.64 -20.89 -6.89
CA PHE A 205 -12.84 -20.62 -5.48
C PHE A 205 -13.15 -19.15 -5.18
N GLN A 206 -13.13 -18.29 -6.19
CA GLN A 206 -13.33 -16.84 -6.07
C GLN A 206 -12.35 -16.20 -5.07
N LEU A 207 -11.08 -16.64 -5.13
CA LEU A 207 -10.02 -16.23 -4.23
C LEU A 207 -8.99 -15.37 -4.95
N TYR A 208 -8.69 -14.23 -4.37
CA TYR A 208 -7.57 -13.39 -4.77
C TYR A 208 -6.31 -13.80 -4.02
N THR A 209 -5.20 -13.88 -4.74
CA THR A 209 -3.87 -14.00 -4.13
C THR A 209 -3.26 -12.62 -3.99
N LEU A 210 -2.81 -12.29 -2.79
CA LEU A 210 -2.20 -11.00 -2.44
C LEU A 210 -0.70 -11.15 -2.24
N ALA A 211 0.06 -10.14 -2.64
CA ALA A 211 1.48 -10.05 -2.35
C ALA A 211 1.94 -8.58 -2.35
N TYR A 212 3.19 -8.35 -1.97
CA TYR A 212 3.78 -7.01 -2.08
C TYR A 212 3.81 -6.55 -3.54
N PRO A 213 3.44 -5.30 -3.85
CA PRO A 213 3.45 -4.82 -5.23
C PRO A 213 4.87 -4.84 -5.83
N ASN A 214 5.86 -4.37 -5.08
CA ASN A 214 7.22 -4.17 -5.57
C ASN A 214 8.28 -4.21 -4.45
N LYS A 215 9.55 -3.99 -4.85
CA LYS A 215 10.68 -4.02 -3.92
C LYS A 215 10.66 -2.87 -2.92
N GLU A 216 10.20 -1.68 -3.31
CA GLU A 216 10.10 -0.53 -2.41
C GLU A 216 9.19 -0.85 -1.23
N VAL A 217 7.97 -1.28 -1.54
CA VAL A 217 6.95 -1.58 -0.52
C VAL A 217 7.38 -2.73 0.37
N ARG A 218 7.83 -3.83 -0.22
CA ARG A 218 8.29 -5.00 0.53
C ARG A 218 9.41 -4.64 1.51
N LYS A 219 10.44 -3.95 1.01
CA LYS A 219 11.59 -3.58 1.83
C LYS A 219 11.20 -2.59 2.93
N GLY A 220 10.52 -1.51 2.56
CA GLY A 220 10.14 -0.48 3.52
C GLY A 220 9.20 -0.99 4.60
N PHE A 221 8.25 -1.87 4.22
CA PHE A 221 7.33 -2.47 5.18
C PHE A 221 8.04 -3.38 6.17
N ILE A 222 8.90 -4.29 5.69
CA ILE A 222 9.70 -5.15 6.57
C ILE A 222 10.58 -4.32 7.52
N GLU A 223 11.25 -3.28 7.00
CA GLU A 223 12.07 -2.38 7.81
C GLU A 223 11.24 -1.64 8.88
N SER A 224 10.00 -1.28 8.57
CA SER A 224 9.10 -0.62 9.53
C SER A 224 8.57 -1.56 10.62
N LEU A 225 8.41 -2.86 10.32
CA LEU A 225 7.97 -3.88 11.27
C LEU A 225 9.06 -4.28 12.26
N MET A 226 10.33 -4.26 11.85
CA MET A 226 11.43 -4.76 12.64
C MET A 226 11.50 -4.21 14.07
N PRO A 227 11.38 -2.89 14.34
CA PRO A 227 11.43 -2.35 15.71
C PRO A 227 10.35 -2.91 16.62
N ALA A 228 9.17 -3.24 16.05
CA ALA A 228 8.03 -3.75 16.80
C ALA A 228 8.14 -5.23 17.17
N TYR A 229 8.90 -6.01 16.40
CA TYR A 229 9.02 -7.47 16.58
C TYR A 229 10.36 -7.90 17.20
N VAL A 230 11.41 -7.10 17.02
CA VAL A 230 12.77 -7.47 17.44
C VAL A 230 13.24 -6.73 18.72
N HIS A 231 12.46 -5.79 19.22
CA HIS A 231 12.77 -5.00 20.44
C HIS A 231 14.13 -4.27 20.40
N LEU A 232 14.68 -4.03 19.22
CA LEU A 232 15.92 -3.28 19.03
C LEU A 232 15.64 -1.83 18.63
N PRO A 233 16.51 -0.87 19.02
CA PRO A 233 16.41 0.50 18.52
C PRO A 233 16.50 0.54 17.00
N ALA A 234 15.63 1.32 16.34
CA ALA A 234 15.53 1.39 14.88
C ALA A 234 16.87 1.68 14.18
N ARG A 235 17.77 2.43 14.81
CA ARG A 235 19.11 2.73 14.28
C ARG A 235 20.02 1.51 14.18
N GLU A 236 19.80 0.50 14.99
CA GLU A 236 20.66 -0.70 15.06
C GLU A 236 20.14 -1.81 14.15
N ASN A 237 18.84 -1.85 13.88
CA ASN A 237 18.20 -2.90 13.09
C ASN A 237 18.82 -3.08 11.70
N THR A 238 19.00 -2.01 10.95
CA THR A 238 19.59 -2.08 9.60
C THR A 238 21.02 -2.62 9.64
N PHE A 239 21.80 -2.21 10.65
CA PHE A 239 23.18 -2.72 10.81
C PHE A 239 23.20 -4.21 11.14
N TYR A 240 22.32 -4.67 12.03
CA TYR A 240 22.23 -6.09 12.40
C TYR A 240 21.82 -6.97 11.19
N VAL A 241 20.81 -6.57 10.43
CA VAL A 241 20.36 -7.31 9.24
C VAL A 241 21.46 -7.36 8.17
N VAL A 242 22.10 -6.24 7.88
CA VAL A 242 23.20 -6.19 6.89
C VAL A 242 24.36 -7.08 7.32
N SER A 243 24.72 -7.04 8.61
CA SER A 243 25.78 -7.87 9.16
C SER A 243 25.42 -9.35 9.11
N PHE A 244 24.19 -9.72 9.47
CA PHE A 244 23.68 -11.09 9.37
C PHE A 244 23.74 -11.61 7.93
N ILE A 245 23.27 -10.81 6.96
CA ILE A 245 23.34 -11.20 5.54
C ILE A 245 24.78 -11.36 5.06
N LYS A 246 25.70 -10.49 5.49
CA LYS A 246 27.13 -10.59 5.14
C LYS A 246 27.75 -11.85 5.72
N ASP A 247 27.47 -12.15 6.97
CA ASP A 247 27.99 -13.37 7.65
C ASP A 247 27.43 -14.64 6.99
N LEU A 248 26.12 -14.65 6.63
CA LEU A 248 25.49 -15.75 5.93
C LEU A 248 26.10 -15.98 4.54
N ARG A 249 26.31 -14.90 3.76
CA ARG A 249 26.97 -14.97 2.45
C ARG A 249 28.42 -15.42 2.52
N ALA A 250 29.09 -15.12 3.62
CA ALA A 250 30.47 -15.55 3.89
C ALA A 250 30.56 -16.98 4.47
N GLY A 251 29.42 -17.69 4.65
CA GLY A 251 29.36 -19.01 5.23
C GLY A 251 29.66 -19.07 6.73
N LYS A 252 29.60 -17.95 7.44
CA LYS A 252 29.86 -17.83 8.87
C LYS A 252 28.62 -18.21 9.69
N LEU A 253 28.28 -19.48 9.71
CA LEU A 253 27.04 -19.96 10.33
C LEU A 253 27.01 -19.75 11.85
N THR A 254 28.15 -19.86 12.52
CA THR A 254 28.24 -19.66 13.98
C THR A 254 27.87 -18.23 14.35
N GLU A 255 28.45 -17.25 13.65
CA GLU A 255 28.16 -15.83 13.86
C GLU A 255 26.69 -15.49 13.53
N CYS A 256 26.12 -16.13 12.50
CA CYS A 256 24.70 -16.00 12.19
C CYS A 256 23.81 -16.51 13.33
N LEU A 257 24.10 -17.69 13.88
CA LEU A 257 23.33 -18.29 14.98
C LEU A 257 23.48 -17.51 16.28
N GLU A 258 24.67 -16.99 16.58
CA GLU A 258 24.89 -16.12 17.73
C GLU A 258 24.10 -14.82 17.62
N ARG A 259 24.02 -14.22 16.43
CA ARG A 259 23.16 -13.03 16.19
C ARG A 259 21.70 -13.35 16.39
N ILE A 260 21.19 -14.48 15.84
CA ILE A 260 19.79 -14.89 16.05
C ILE A 260 19.48 -15.08 17.54
N ARG A 261 20.44 -15.62 18.29
CA ARG A 261 20.29 -15.86 19.74
C ARG A 261 20.29 -14.57 20.56
N SER A 262 20.85 -13.49 20.02
CA SER A 262 20.88 -12.17 20.68
C SER A 262 19.61 -11.32 20.45
N PHE A 263 18.69 -11.80 19.60
CA PHE A 263 17.34 -11.27 19.41
C PHE A 263 16.36 -11.93 20.37
#